data_f60ec78b048f6580740264fd00f1462f
#
_entry.id   f60ec78b048f6580740264fd00f1462f
#
_cell.length_a   1.000
_cell.length_b   1.000
_cell.length_c   1.000
_cell.angle_alpha   90.00
_cell.angle_beta   90.00
_cell.angle_gamma   90.00
#
_symmetry.space_group_name_H-M   'P 1'
#
loop_
_entity.id
_entity.type
_entity.pdbx_description
1 polymer ?
#
loop_
_entity_poly.entity_id
_entity_poly.type
_entity_poly.pdbx_seq_one_letter_code
_entity_poly.pdbx_strand_id
1 'polypeptide(L)'
;MLGLAVTTHLYPRLESYGAGRLTMVRAQAVSGRSCRAVAERLGIPERLREAAPDALAGPATEALTQTERVLASVIEAVIGAVYLEFGYLETAEAVVEAFAPEIEQALTQPADFKSALQERLARRGAIVTYEVTAEEGPPHERRFEVAAIVEGAELARGAGRSKKDAEQAAAETALDALEA
;
A
#
# COMPACT_ATOMS: atom_id res chain seq x y z
N MET A 1 -5.68 -3.34 -16.67
CA MET A 1 -4.52 -2.67 -17.29
C MET A 1 -3.46 -2.33 -16.24
N LEU A 2 -3.74 -1.49 -15.24
CA LEU A 2 -2.80 -1.08 -14.20
C LEU A 2 -2.04 -2.26 -13.55
N GLY A 3 -2.76 -3.23 -12.98
CA GLY A 3 -2.14 -4.38 -12.33
C GLY A 3 -1.25 -5.23 -13.27
N LEU A 4 -1.60 -5.34 -14.55
CA LEU A 4 -0.80 -6.08 -15.53
C LEU A 4 0.50 -5.32 -15.85
N ALA A 5 0.46 -4.02 -16.08
CA ALA A 5 1.64 -3.19 -16.35
C ALA A 5 2.65 -3.28 -15.20
N VAL A 6 2.17 -3.09 -13.96
CA VAL A 6 3.02 -3.19 -12.76
C VAL A 6 3.55 -4.61 -12.56
N THR A 7 2.74 -5.66 -12.81
CA THR A 7 3.22 -7.05 -12.72
C THR A 7 4.33 -7.33 -13.73
N THR A 8 4.15 -6.93 -14.98
CA THR A 8 5.15 -7.12 -16.04
C THR A 8 6.47 -6.43 -15.70
N HIS A 9 6.40 -5.23 -15.12
CA HIS A 9 7.58 -4.49 -14.67
C HIS A 9 8.27 -5.14 -13.46
N LEU A 10 7.49 -5.65 -12.49
CA LEU A 10 8.02 -6.25 -11.26
C LEU A 10 8.54 -7.66 -11.44
N TYR A 11 8.02 -8.43 -12.39
CA TYR A 11 8.31 -9.85 -12.54
C TYR A 11 9.81 -10.14 -12.67
N PRO A 12 10.59 -9.48 -13.54
CA PRO A 12 12.04 -9.75 -13.66
C PRO A 12 12.81 -9.42 -12.38
N ARG A 13 12.31 -8.47 -11.57
CA ARG A 13 12.95 -8.05 -10.30
C ARG A 13 12.64 -9.01 -9.14
N LEU A 14 11.53 -9.72 -9.21
CA LEU A 14 10.99 -10.55 -8.12
C LEU A 14 10.89 -12.04 -8.47
N GLU A 15 11.41 -12.47 -9.62
CA GLU A 15 11.31 -13.87 -10.08
C GLU A 15 11.86 -14.87 -9.05
N SER A 16 12.98 -14.54 -8.40
CA SER A 16 13.61 -15.37 -7.38
C SER A 16 12.87 -15.43 -6.03
N TYR A 17 11.92 -14.54 -5.80
CA TYR A 17 11.19 -14.43 -4.51
C TYR A 17 9.84 -15.16 -4.50
N GLY A 18 9.41 -15.67 -5.65
CA GLY A 18 8.15 -16.41 -5.79
C GLY A 18 6.89 -15.54 -5.93
N ALA A 19 5.78 -16.21 -6.29
CA ALA A 19 4.51 -15.54 -6.64
C ALA A 19 3.87 -14.76 -5.48
N GLY A 20 4.08 -15.19 -4.24
CA GLY A 20 3.54 -14.53 -3.05
C GLY A 20 4.07 -13.09 -2.89
N ARG A 21 5.40 -12.92 -2.98
CA ARG A 21 6.00 -11.59 -2.88
C ARG A 21 5.59 -10.68 -4.04
N LEU A 22 5.59 -11.19 -5.26
CA LEU A 22 5.11 -10.43 -6.42
C LEU A 22 3.67 -9.94 -6.22
N THR A 23 2.79 -10.80 -5.69
CA THR A 23 1.39 -10.45 -5.41
C THR A 23 1.28 -9.36 -4.35
N MET A 24 2.06 -9.44 -3.26
CA MET A 24 2.06 -8.44 -2.19
C MET A 24 2.58 -7.08 -2.68
N VAL A 25 3.73 -7.05 -3.32
CA VAL A 25 4.34 -5.81 -3.84
C VAL A 25 3.43 -5.16 -4.87
N ARG A 26 2.87 -5.94 -5.81
CA ARG A 26 1.90 -5.43 -6.77
C ARG A 26 0.68 -4.84 -6.08
N ALA A 27 0.06 -5.56 -5.13
CA ALA A 27 -1.15 -5.08 -4.43
C ALA A 27 -0.90 -3.76 -3.68
N GLN A 28 0.27 -3.61 -3.08
CA GLN A 28 0.69 -2.37 -2.45
C GLN A 28 0.89 -1.24 -3.46
N ALA A 29 1.65 -1.48 -4.53
CA ALA A 29 1.98 -0.49 -5.56
C ALA A 29 0.73 0.06 -6.27
N VAL A 30 -0.34 -0.75 -6.43
CA VAL A 30 -1.59 -0.35 -7.08
C VAL A 30 -2.74 -0.14 -6.09
N SER A 31 -2.46 0.05 -4.81
CA SER A 31 -3.47 0.30 -3.79
C SER A 31 -4.25 1.59 -4.04
N GLY A 32 -5.43 1.74 -3.44
CA GLY A 32 -6.21 2.98 -3.50
C GLY A 32 -5.40 4.19 -3.02
N ARG A 33 -4.59 4.02 -1.96
CA ARG A 33 -3.65 5.04 -1.47
C ARG A 33 -2.64 5.44 -2.56
N SER A 34 -2.05 4.47 -3.24
CA SER A 34 -1.10 4.69 -4.34
C SER A 34 -1.77 5.40 -5.51
N CYS A 35 -2.94 4.94 -5.93
CA CYS A 35 -3.74 5.61 -6.98
C CYS A 35 -4.07 7.05 -6.61
N ARG A 36 -4.43 7.32 -5.36
CA ARG A 36 -4.66 8.68 -4.87
C ARG A 36 -3.40 9.54 -4.97
N ALA A 37 -2.25 9.07 -4.51
CA ALA A 37 -1.00 9.79 -4.56
C ALA A 37 -0.59 10.13 -6.01
N VAL A 38 -0.77 9.17 -6.93
CA VAL A 38 -0.56 9.39 -8.38
C VAL A 38 -1.54 10.43 -8.93
N ALA A 39 -2.84 10.35 -8.59
CA ALA A 39 -3.85 11.29 -9.05
C ALA A 39 -3.54 12.72 -8.60
N GLU A 40 -3.14 12.91 -7.33
CA GLU A 40 -2.74 14.19 -6.77
C GLU A 40 -1.52 14.75 -7.51
N ARG A 41 -0.50 13.93 -7.77
CA ARG A 41 0.71 14.31 -8.49
C ARG A 41 0.45 14.69 -9.95
N LEU A 42 -0.55 14.08 -10.59
CA LEU A 42 -0.99 14.39 -11.96
C LEU A 42 -1.99 15.56 -12.03
N GLY A 43 -2.35 16.18 -10.90
CA GLY A 43 -3.31 17.29 -10.86
C GLY A 43 -4.74 16.87 -11.21
N ILE A 44 -5.11 15.61 -11.00
CA ILE A 44 -6.45 15.10 -11.30
C ILE A 44 -7.55 15.79 -10.48
N PRO A 45 -7.38 16.06 -9.16
CA PRO A 45 -8.41 16.78 -8.38
C PRO A 45 -8.78 18.13 -8.97
N GLU A 46 -7.80 18.89 -9.44
CA GLU A 46 -7.97 20.22 -10.07
C GLU A 46 -8.74 20.08 -11.38
N ARG A 47 -8.33 19.16 -12.24
CA ARG A 47 -8.98 18.89 -13.53
C ARG A 47 -10.41 18.40 -13.38
N LEU A 48 -10.70 17.60 -12.34
CA LEU A 48 -12.07 17.18 -12.05
C LEU A 48 -12.96 18.34 -11.64
N ARG A 49 -12.45 19.30 -10.86
CA ARG A 49 -13.18 20.50 -10.48
C ARG A 49 -13.46 21.40 -11.68
N GLU A 50 -12.47 21.60 -12.54
CA GLU A 50 -12.61 22.40 -13.77
C GLU A 50 -13.59 21.78 -14.77
N ALA A 51 -13.63 20.44 -14.84
CA ALA A 51 -14.53 19.71 -15.72
C ALA A 51 -15.95 19.52 -15.17
N ALA A 52 -16.16 19.79 -13.88
CA ALA A 52 -17.48 19.62 -13.25
C ALA A 52 -18.47 20.66 -13.79
N PRO A 53 -19.70 20.25 -14.20
CA PRO A 53 -20.74 21.19 -14.58
C PRO A 53 -21.09 22.14 -13.41
N ASP A 54 -21.41 23.40 -13.71
CA ASP A 54 -21.80 24.40 -12.68
C ASP A 54 -22.90 23.92 -11.76
N ALA A 55 -23.84 23.12 -12.26
CA ALA A 55 -24.94 22.53 -11.49
C ALA A 55 -24.44 21.55 -10.40
N LEU A 56 -23.23 21.02 -10.50
CA LEU A 56 -22.60 20.14 -9.54
C LEU A 56 -21.50 20.86 -8.73
N ALA A 57 -21.22 22.11 -9.03
CA ALA A 57 -20.23 22.90 -8.29
C ALA A 57 -20.74 23.15 -6.85
N GLY A 58 -19.97 22.66 -5.87
CA GLY A 58 -20.30 22.86 -4.46
C GLY A 58 -19.41 22.07 -3.51
N PRO A 59 -19.48 22.36 -2.19
CA PRO A 59 -18.59 21.74 -1.20
C PRO A 59 -18.67 20.20 -1.16
N ALA A 60 -19.84 19.63 -1.44
CA ALA A 60 -20.03 18.17 -1.47
C ALA A 60 -19.26 17.55 -2.63
N THR A 61 -19.30 18.15 -3.82
CA THR A 61 -18.54 17.69 -4.99
C THR A 61 -17.04 17.88 -4.78
N GLU A 62 -16.63 18.99 -4.19
CA GLU A 62 -15.24 19.22 -3.83
C GLU A 62 -14.72 18.17 -2.85
N ALA A 63 -15.49 17.84 -1.81
CA ALA A 63 -15.12 16.76 -0.89
C ALA A 63 -15.01 15.40 -1.59
N LEU A 64 -15.90 15.09 -2.55
CA LEU A 64 -15.86 13.84 -3.32
C LEU A 64 -14.60 13.73 -4.18
N THR A 65 -14.17 14.83 -4.83
CA THR A 65 -12.96 14.85 -5.68
C THR A 65 -11.66 14.65 -4.91
N GLN A 66 -11.72 14.68 -3.57
CA GLN A 66 -10.59 14.42 -2.68
C GLN A 66 -10.60 13.01 -2.07
N THR A 67 -11.63 12.22 -2.34
CA THR A 67 -11.72 10.87 -1.76
C THR A 67 -10.82 9.88 -2.50
N GLU A 68 -10.14 9.02 -1.75
CA GLU A 68 -9.29 7.95 -2.30
C GLU A 68 -10.02 7.11 -3.34
N ARG A 69 -11.28 6.73 -3.06
CA ARG A 69 -12.08 5.90 -3.95
C ARG A 69 -12.35 6.58 -5.30
N VAL A 70 -12.70 7.86 -5.30
CA VAL A 70 -12.99 8.60 -6.54
C VAL A 70 -11.70 8.76 -7.34
N LEU A 71 -10.62 9.18 -6.70
CA LEU A 71 -9.34 9.38 -7.37
C LEU A 71 -8.78 8.07 -7.96
N ALA A 72 -8.90 6.95 -7.23
CA ALA A 72 -8.52 5.65 -7.75
C ALA A 72 -9.34 5.27 -9.00
N SER A 73 -10.67 5.44 -8.95
CA SER A 73 -11.53 5.14 -10.11
C SER A 73 -11.23 6.04 -11.31
N VAL A 74 -10.89 7.30 -11.08
CA VAL A 74 -10.53 8.22 -12.18
C VAL A 74 -9.18 7.83 -12.80
N ILE A 75 -8.18 7.48 -11.99
CA ILE A 75 -6.90 6.96 -12.51
C ILE A 75 -7.12 5.70 -13.37
N GLU A 76 -7.95 4.77 -12.91
CA GLU A 76 -8.27 3.57 -13.69
C GLU A 76 -8.96 3.93 -15.02
N ALA A 77 -9.87 4.90 -15.02
CA ALA A 77 -10.54 5.38 -16.22
C ALA A 77 -9.57 6.07 -17.20
N VAL A 78 -8.65 6.90 -16.70
CA VAL A 78 -7.61 7.54 -17.50
C VAL A 78 -6.70 6.48 -18.15
N ILE A 79 -6.23 5.50 -17.36
CA ILE A 79 -5.42 4.39 -17.89
C ILE A 79 -6.20 3.60 -18.95
N GLY A 80 -7.50 3.38 -18.74
CA GLY A 80 -8.38 2.73 -19.72
C GLY A 80 -8.47 3.52 -21.02
N ALA A 81 -8.64 4.83 -20.96
CA ALA A 81 -8.70 5.71 -22.13
C ALA A 81 -7.37 5.72 -22.92
N VAL A 82 -6.24 5.83 -22.22
CA VAL A 82 -4.90 5.77 -22.84
C VAL A 82 -4.70 4.40 -23.51
N TYR A 83 -5.12 3.32 -22.86
CA TYR A 83 -5.01 1.97 -23.43
C TYR A 83 -5.84 1.81 -24.72
N LEU A 84 -7.04 2.37 -24.76
CA LEU A 84 -7.89 2.29 -25.96
C LEU A 84 -7.32 3.07 -27.14
N GLU A 85 -6.59 4.15 -26.88
CA GLU A 85 -6.00 5.00 -27.90
C GLU A 85 -4.63 4.48 -28.38
N PHE A 86 -3.75 4.08 -27.45
CA PHE A 86 -2.33 3.81 -27.72
C PHE A 86 -1.94 2.33 -27.61
N GLY A 87 -2.81 1.48 -27.06
CA GLY A 87 -2.53 0.06 -26.85
C GLY A 87 -1.70 -0.23 -25.58
N TYR A 88 -1.21 -1.47 -25.49
CA TYR A 88 -0.61 -1.97 -24.24
C TYR A 88 0.76 -1.38 -23.93
N LEU A 89 1.67 -1.35 -24.90
CA LEU A 89 3.08 -1.04 -24.63
C LEU A 89 3.25 0.39 -24.11
N GLU A 90 2.72 1.34 -24.83
CA GLU A 90 2.78 2.78 -24.50
C GLU A 90 2.07 3.06 -23.17
N THR A 91 0.92 2.41 -22.94
CA THR A 91 0.18 2.56 -21.68
C THR A 91 0.95 1.93 -20.52
N ALA A 92 1.61 0.80 -20.71
CA ALA A 92 2.38 0.14 -19.67
C ALA A 92 3.59 0.98 -19.26
N GLU A 93 4.31 1.59 -20.22
CA GLU A 93 5.41 2.51 -19.95
C GLU A 93 4.95 3.73 -19.15
N ALA A 94 3.87 4.40 -19.59
CA ALA A 94 3.31 5.54 -18.89
C ALA A 94 2.83 5.21 -17.47
N VAL A 95 2.22 4.04 -17.28
CA VAL A 95 1.79 3.55 -15.96
C VAL A 95 3.00 3.32 -15.04
N VAL A 96 4.04 2.64 -15.53
CA VAL A 96 5.25 2.37 -14.74
C VAL A 96 5.94 3.68 -14.35
N GLU A 97 6.04 4.64 -15.25
CA GLU A 97 6.60 5.96 -14.98
C GLU A 97 5.78 6.72 -13.92
N ALA A 98 4.45 6.78 -14.10
CA ALA A 98 3.57 7.47 -13.17
C ALA A 98 3.55 6.86 -11.77
N PHE A 99 3.68 5.54 -11.66
CA PHE A 99 3.66 4.79 -10.39
C PHE A 99 5.07 4.47 -9.86
N ALA A 100 6.14 4.96 -10.45
CA ALA A 100 7.51 4.61 -10.06
C ALA A 100 7.81 4.82 -8.57
N PRO A 101 7.42 5.94 -7.92
CA PRO A 101 7.63 6.10 -6.48
C PRO A 101 6.90 5.06 -5.63
N GLU A 102 5.66 4.74 -5.98
CA GLU A 102 4.82 3.75 -5.27
C GLU A 102 5.35 2.32 -5.46
N ILE A 103 5.88 2.02 -6.65
CA ILE A 103 6.54 0.74 -6.95
C ILE A 103 7.82 0.58 -6.13
N GLU A 104 8.68 1.59 -6.10
CA GLU A 104 9.92 1.54 -5.31
C GLU A 104 9.63 1.48 -3.81
N GLN A 105 8.64 2.22 -3.32
CA GLN A 105 8.20 2.11 -1.94
C GLN A 105 7.70 0.70 -1.61
N ALA A 106 6.89 0.09 -2.48
CA ALA A 106 6.39 -1.26 -2.28
C ALA A 106 7.49 -2.33 -2.31
N LEU A 107 8.58 -2.11 -3.05
CA LEU A 107 9.73 -3.01 -3.08
C LEU A 107 10.58 -2.92 -1.81
N THR A 108 10.74 -1.73 -1.27
CA THR A 108 11.62 -1.44 -0.13
C THR A 108 10.90 -1.53 1.22
N GLN A 109 9.61 -1.24 1.26
CA GLN A 109 8.80 -1.23 2.48
C GLN A 109 7.63 -2.21 2.33
N PRO A 110 7.74 -3.44 2.86
CA PRO A 110 6.66 -4.42 2.77
C PRO A 110 5.41 -3.89 3.51
N ALA A 111 4.25 -3.89 2.82
CA ALA A 111 2.96 -3.55 3.43
C ALA A 111 2.49 -4.59 4.46
N ASP A 112 3.07 -5.77 4.43
CA ASP A 112 2.83 -6.86 5.38
C ASP A 112 4.11 -7.21 6.11
N PHE A 113 4.45 -6.38 7.09
CA PHE A 113 5.61 -6.57 7.96
C PHE A 113 5.51 -7.89 8.75
N LYS A 114 4.31 -8.35 9.09
CA LYS A 114 4.11 -9.63 9.79
C LYS A 114 4.58 -10.81 8.94
N SER A 115 4.17 -10.86 7.67
CA SER A 115 4.61 -11.90 6.75
C SER A 115 6.11 -11.81 6.48
N ALA A 116 6.65 -10.61 6.29
CA ALA A 116 8.08 -10.40 6.08
C ALA A 116 8.91 -10.87 7.29
N LEU A 117 8.47 -10.53 8.51
CA LEU A 117 9.12 -10.99 9.74
C LEU A 117 9.04 -12.50 9.89
N GLN A 118 7.87 -13.10 9.64
CA GLN A 118 7.67 -14.55 9.69
C GLN A 118 8.60 -15.29 8.72
N GLU A 119 8.70 -14.84 7.46
CA GLU A 119 9.60 -15.43 6.47
C GLU A 119 11.08 -15.31 6.87
N ARG A 120 11.48 -14.15 7.41
CA ARG A 120 12.84 -13.93 7.87
C ARG A 120 13.22 -14.85 9.03
N LEU A 121 12.33 -14.99 10.00
CA LEU A 121 12.53 -15.85 11.17
C LEU A 121 12.46 -17.33 10.82
N ALA A 122 11.57 -17.73 9.90
CA ALA A 122 11.47 -19.11 9.43
C ALA A 122 12.77 -19.64 8.81
N ARG A 123 13.57 -18.79 8.17
CA ARG A 123 14.91 -19.15 7.67
C ARG A 123 15.90 -19.53 8.77
N ARG A 124 15.61 -19.10 10.01
CA ARG A 124 16.40 -19.42 11.22
C ARG A 124 15.72 -20.46 12.12
N GLY A 125 14.60 -21.05 11.64
CA GLY A 125 13.79 -22.02 12.40
C GLY A 125 12.98 -21.40 13.53
N ALA A 126 12.89 -20.07 13.63
CA ALA A 126 12.16 -19.35 14.66
C ALA A 126 10.75 -18.96 14.21
N ILE A 127 9.83 -18.84 15.17
CA ILE A 127 8.44 -18.45 14.95
C ILE A 127 8.16 -17.18 15.78
N VAL A 128 7.46 -16.20 15.18
CA VAL A 128 6.97 -15.03 15.89
C VAL A 128 5.51 -15.24 16.32
N THR A 129 5.19 -14.83 17.54
CA THR A 129 3.83 -14.67 18.04
C THR A 129 3.58 -13.22 18.45
N TYR A 130 2.32 -12.82 18.51
CA TYR A 130 1.93 -11.45 18.83
C TYR A 130 1.01 -11.46 20.04
N GLU A 131 1.34 -10.65 21.05
CA GLU A 131 0.58 -10.54 22.29
C GLU A 131 0.15 -9.08 22.49
N VAL A 132 -1.15 -8.87 22.78
CA VAL A 132 -1.66 -7.54 23.14
C VAL A 132 -1.21 -7.25 24.57
N THR A 133 -0.37 -6.24 24.72
CA THR A 133 0.20 -5.83 26.03
C THR A 133 -0.61 -4.72 26.68
N ALA A 134 -1.29 -3.86 25.90
CA ALA A 134 -2.19 -2.84 26.39
C ALA A 134 -3.34 -2.58 25.43
N GLU A 135 -4.50 -2.19 25.97
CA GLU A 135 -5.66 -1.71 25.25
C GLU A 135 -6.22 -0.49 26.00
N GLU A 136 -6.18 0.69 25.40
CA GLU A 136 -6.53 1.96 26.04
C GLU A 136 -7.49 2.79 25.18
N GLY A 137 -8.22 3.71 25.82
CA GLY A 137 -9.11 4.68 25.19
C GLY A 137 -10.55 4.20 25.01
N PRO A 138 -11.47 5.15 24.75
CA PRO A 138 -12.87 4.85 24.50
C PRO A 138 -13.05 4.10 23.16
N PRO A 139 -14.22 3.46 22.92
CA PRO A 139 -14.43 2.60 21.74
C PRO A 139 -14.12 3.25 20.38
N HIS A 140 -14.28 4.58 20.27
CA HIS A 140 -14.05 5.34 19.03
C HIS A 140 -12.62 5.88 18.87
N GLU A 141 -11.80 5.79 19.95
CA GLU A 141 -10.39 6.22 19.97
C GLU A 141 -9.48 5.15 20.58
N ARG A 142 -9.88 3.88 20.45
CA ARG A 142 -9.14 2.76 21.02
C ARG A 142 -7.72 2.67 20.44
N ARG A 143 -6.76 2.44 21.32
CA ARG A 143 -5.36 2.14 20.97
C ARG A 143 -4.97 0.79 21.52
N PHE A 144 -4.25 0.05 20.72
CA PHE A 144 -3.69 -1.26 21.08
C PHE A 144 -2.17 -1.15 21.08
N GLU A 145 -1.55 -1.78 22.07
CA GLU A 145 -0.13 -2.03 22.08
C GLU A 145 0.10 -3.53 21.97
N VAL A 146 1.02 -3.95 21.09
CA VAL A 146 1.30 -5.36 20.80
C VAL A 146 2.81 -5.58 20.87
N ALA A 147 3.21 -6.67 21.52
CA ALA A 147 4.58 -7.18 21.50
C ALA A 147 4.73 -8.31 20.47
N ALA A 148 5.79 -8.27 19.69
CA ALA A 148 6.26 -9.38 18.87
C ALA A 148 7.21 -10.25 19.70
N ILE A 149 6.83 -11.50 19.92
CA ILE A 149 7.54 -12.46 20.77
C ILE A 149 8.21 -13.51 19.88
N VAL A 150 9.49 -13.75 20.07
CA VAL A 150 10.27 -14.80 19.39
C VAL A 150 10.96 -15.65 20.42
N GLU A 151 10.73 -16.96 20.37
CA GLU A 151 11.31 -17.93 21.34
C GLU A 151 11.05 -17.56 22.82
N GLY A 152 9.89 -16.95 23.09
CA GLY A 152 9.49 -16.52 24.44
C GLY A 152 10.09 -15.21 24.91
N ALA A 153 10.92 -14.53 24.09
CA ALA A 153 11.47 -13.21 24.37
C ALA A 153 10.78 -12.14 23.53
N GLU A 154 10.54 -10.97 24.12
CA GLU A 154 10.04 -9.80 23.40
C GLU A 154 11.13 -9.26 22.49
N LEU A 155 10.87 -9.22 21.18
CA LEU A 155 11.77 -8.67 20.17
C LEU A 155 11.49 -7.19 19.92
N ALA A 156 10.21 -6.81 19.86
CA ALA A 156 9.80 -5.42 19.60
C ALA A 156 8.35 -5.16 20.03
N ARG A 157 7.97 -3.87 20.09
CA ARG A 157 6.59 -3.44 20.34
C ARG A 157 6.11 -2.52 19.23
N GLY A 158 4.78 -2.51 19.03
CA GLY A 158 4.10 -1.60 18.13
C GLY A 158 2.76 -1.18 18.68
N ALA A 159 2.30 0.01 18.29
CA ALA A 159 1.02 0.57 18.67
C ALA A 159 0.18 0.88 17.44
N GLY A 160 -1.17 0.75 17.54
CA GLY A 160 -2.08 1.02 16.45
C GLY A 160 -3.50 1.29 16.90
N ARG A 161 -4.35 1.73 15.95
CA ARG A 161 -5.79 1.94 16.20
C ARG A 161 -6.61 0.64 16.13
N SER A 162 -6.03 -0.41 15.62
CA SER A 162 -6.57 -1.77 15.66
C SER A 162 -5.47 -2.73 16.10
N LYS A 163 -5.86 -3.94 16.56
CA LYS A 163 -4.89 -5.01 16.86
C LYS A 163 -4.00 -5.31 15.67
N LYS A 164 -4.60 -5.36 14.47
CA LYS A 164 -3.87 -5.60 13.22
C LYS A 164 -2.82 -4.51 12.93
N ASP A 165 -3.16 -3.24 13.13
CA ASP A 165 -2.21 -2.14 12.91
C ASP A 165 -1.07 -2.18 13.93
N ALA A 166 -1.38 -2.49 15.20
CA ALA A 166 -0.38 -2.64 16.25
C ALA A 166 0.57 -3.82 16.00
N GLU A 167 0.03 -4.95 15.52
CA GLU A 167 0.83 -6.13 15.12
C GLU A 167 1.75 -5.81 13.93
N GLN A 168 1.27 -5.07 12.93
CA GLN A 168 2.10 -4.63 11.80
C GLN A 168 3.23 -3.71 12.25
N ALA A 169 2.92 -2.73 13.14
CA ALA A 169 3.92 -1.83 13.69
C ALA A 169 4.97 -2.56 14.55
N ALA A 170 4.55 -3.57 15.34
CA ALA A 170 5.48 -4.40 16.10
C ALA A 170 6.39 -5.22 15.18
N ALA A 171 5.84 -5.75 14.07
CA ALA A 171 6.61 -6.50 13.09
C ALA A 171 7.61 -5.62 12.33
N GLU A 172 7.23 -4.38 11.99
CA GLU A 172 8.12 -3.38 11.38
C GLU A 172 9.32 -3.09 12.28
N THR A 173 9.05 -2.71 13.54
CA THR A 173 10.10 -2.44 14.53
C THR A 173 11.02 -3.65 14.75
N ALA A 174 10.44 -4.87 14.74
CA ALA A 174 11.21 -6.11 14.87
C ALA A 174 12.13 -6.35 13.66
N LEU A 175 11.68 -6.06 12.44
CA LEU A 175 12.49 -6.18 11.23
C LEU A 175 13.66 -5.21 11.27
N ASP A 176 13.42 -3.95 11.65
CA ASP A 176 14.46 -2.92 11.79
C ASP A 176 15.52 -3.35 12.82
N ALA A 177 15.10 -3.90 13.95
CA ALA A 177 16.00 -4.41 14.98
C ALA A 177 16.86 -5.63 14.54
N LEU A 178 16.36 -6.41 13.56
CA LEU A 178 17.10 -7.55 12.98
C LEU A 178 18.08 -7.13 11.87
N GLU A 179 17.99 -5.89 11.39
CA GLU A 179 18.86 -5.30 10.35
C GLU A 179 19.98 -4.45 10.93
N ALA A 180 19.85 -3.99 12.18
CA ALA A 180 20.84 -3.21 12.91
C ALA A 180 21.97 -4.08 13.46
#